data_74ffc1d274a1038a6ed26e8e03985c13
#
_entry.id   74ffc1d274a1038a6ed26e8e03985c13
#
_cell.length_a   1.000
_cell.length_b   1.000
_cell.length_c   1.000
_cell.angle_alpha   90.00
_cell.angle_beta   90.00
_cell.angle_gamma   90.00
#
_symmetry.space_group_name_H-M   'P 1'
#
loop_
_entity.id
_entity.type
_entity.pdbx_description
1 polymer ?
#
loop_
_entity_poly.entity_id
_entity_poly.type
_entity_poly.pdbx_seq_one_letter_code
_entity_poly.pdbx_strand_id
1 'polypeptide(L)'
;MLRLPRWDRYPDRFTIIVSLIALVLFVLEQVNGRFWLNDLRVYYDAAQAMRSGSTVYGEAFGLSSGFYKYAPVVALLFVPYTFLPFALAASVHYVLIVAAFLAAFRMADRLVRDHLLPGLTPAYTPLFVTFLVVVVHLHRELHLGNVNVLLLCLLLFTLTQLVRGRDLQAGVLLGLALLVKPHFLVLAPLLVLHGTYRTLLATAATMALGLILPALFVGWSANGMLHREWLDQMARHNSALIYLGGSAYENVNTVYSLLHRAVLGKLGAPGGNGEALVVLAFIAAAIGALVLRDLRTHPTGPRRTRALVFHFLLLLALVPSLTLTDSEHFILALPLVLFVAIQLKAAASHWVLFAAIPAFLLYGGNWEDALGPLSERMIHFGVLGMGNLLVIAL
;
A
#
# COMPACT_ATOMS: atom_id res chain seq x y z
N MET A 1 17.85 20.58 -10.34
CA MET A 1 18.75 19.47 -10.04
C MET A 1 18.23 18.72 -8.84
N LEU A 2 17.72 17.51 -9.02
CA LEU A 2 17.36 16.58 -7.96
C LEU A 2 18.65 16.14 -7.25
N ARG A 3 19.00 16.79 -6.14
CA ARG A 3 20.03 16.25 -5.25
C ARG A 3 19.43 15.00 -4.61
N LEU A 4 19.77 13.84 -5.15
CA LEU A 4 19.54 12.57 -4.46
C LEU A 4 20.16 12.70 -3.05
N PRO A 5 19.47 12.26 -2.00
CA PRO A 5 20.01 12.30 -0.65
C PRO A 5 21.35 11.58 -0.63
N ARG A 6 22.36 12.17 0.00
CA ARG A 6 23.62 11.46 0.28
C ARG A 6 23.27 10.19 1.03
N TRP A 7 23.57 9.07 0.44
CA TRP A 7 23.36 7.74 0.99
C TRP A 7 24.45 7.50 2.03
N ASP A 8 24.23 8.00 3.27
CA ASP A 8 25.19 7.81 4.34
C ASP A 8 25.28 6.33 4.72
N ARG A 9 26.50 5.91 4.98
CA ARG A 9 27.10 4.57 5.12
C ARG A 9 26.34 3.49 5.91
N TYR A 10 25.17 3.79 6.44
CA TYR A 10 24.50 2.93 7.40
C TYR A 10 23.65 1.78 6.83
N PRO A 11 23.07 1.80 5.64
CA PRO A 11 22.17 0.74 5.18
C PRO A 11 22.87 -0.44 4.51
N ASP A 12 24.18 -0.43 4.35
CA ASP A 12 24.84 -1.38 3.45
C ASP A 12 24.60 -2.83 3.83
N ARG A 13 24.73 -3.21 5.12
CA ARG A 13 24.50 -4.59 5.56
C ARG A 13 23.05 -5.03 5.41
N PHE A 14 22.10 -4.20 5.84
CA PHE A 14 20.68 -4.49 5.70
C PHE A 14 20.29 -4.64 4.22
N THR A 15 20.72 -3.69 3.40
CA THR A 15 20.49 -3.71 1.95
C THR A 15 21.08 -4.95 1.29
N ILE A 16 22.33 -5.28 1.60
CA ILE A 16 23.00 -6.46 1.04
C ILE A 16 22.26 -7.74 1.44
N ILE A 17 21.93 -7.91 2.72
CA ILE A 17 21.23 -9.11 3.20
C ILE A 17 19.86 -9.26 2.56
N VAL A 18 19.05 -8.18 2.54
CA VAL A 18 17.72 -8.23 1.92
C VAL A 18 17.81 -8.47 0.41
N SER A 19 18.77 -7.85 -0.28
CA SER A 19 19.01 -8.11 -1.71
C SER A 19 19.43 -9.55 -1.97
N LEU A 20 20.26 -10.14 -1.12
CA LEU A 20 20.66 -11.56 -1.23
C LEU A 20 19.46 -12.49 -0.99
N ILE A 21 18.63 -12.20 0.01
CA ILE A 21 17.39 -12.96 0.26
C ILE A 21 16.48 -12.88 -0.98
N ALA A 22 16.27 -11.67 -1.53
CA ALA A 22 15.44 -11.48 -2.72
C ALA A 22 16.04 -12.23 -3.94
N LEU A 23 17.35 -12.23 -4.11
CA LEU A 23 18.01 -13.00 -5.17
C LEU A 23 17.81 -14.52 -5.00
N VAL A 24 17.94 -15.02 -3.78
CA VAL A 24 17.67 -16.44 -3.49
C VAL A 24 16.22 -16.79 -3.80
N LEU A 25 15.26 -15.97 -3.37
CA LEU A 25 13.85 -16.17 -3.69
C LEU A 25 13.61 -16.16 -5.20
N PHE A 26 14.20 -15.21 -5.94
CA PHE A 26 14.10 -15.16 -7.39
C PHE A 26 14.58 -16.48 -8.04
N VAL A 27 15.75 -16.96 -7.63
CA VAL A 27 16.31 -18.22 -8.15
C VAL A 27 15.41 -19.41 -7.80
N LEU A 28 14.90 -19.47 -6.57
CA LEU A 28 14.00 -20.56 -6.14
C LEU A 28 12.69 -20.54 -6.92
N GLU A 29 12.07 -19.38 -7.12
CA GLU A 29 10.84 -19.23 -7.93
C GLU A 29 11.09 -19.68 -9.39
N GLN A 30 12.22 -19.31 -9.98
CA GLN A 30 12.61 -19.73 -11.33
C GLN A 30 12.80 -21.26 -11.43
N VAL A 31 13.57 -21.84 -10.52
CA VAL A 31 13.87 -23.28 -10.54
C VAL A 31 12.61 -24.13 -10.28
N ASN A 32 11.73 -23.67 -9.41
CA ASN A 32 10.48 -24.37 -9.08
C ASN A 32 9.36 -24.12 -10.10
N GLY A 33 9.59 -23.33 -11.15
CA GLY A 33 8.57 -22.98 -12.14
C GLY A 33 7.43 -22.14 -11.57
N ARG A 34 7.62 -21.44 -10.46
CA ARG A 34 6.63 -20.61 -9.77
C ARG A 34 6.77 -19.11 -10.09
N PHE A 35 7.69 -18.73 -10.95
CA PHE A 35 7.91 -17.33 -11.34
C PHE A 35 6.84 -16.86 -12.34
N TRP A 36 5.60 -16.76 -11.87
CA TRP A 36 4.44 -16.47 -12.72
C TRP A 36 4.16 -14.98 -12.87
N LEU A 37 4.38 -14.20 -11.83
CA LEU A 37 4.04 -12.77 -11.73
C LEU A 37 2.67 -12.47 -12.36
N ASN A 38 1.64 -13.13 -11.83
CA ASN A 38 0.30 -13.11 -12.43
C ASN A 38 -0.27 -11.69 -12.56
N ASP A 39 -0.07 -10.81 -11.59
CA ASP A 39 -0.54 -9.43 -11.66
C ASP A 39 0.23 -8.64 -12.72
N LEU A 40 1.55 -8.84 -12.80
CA LEU A 40 2.33 -8.25 -13.89
C LEU A 40 1.88 -8.77 -15.26
N ARG A 41 1.49 -10.04 -15.38
CA ARG A 41 0.94 -10.58 -16.63
C ARG A 41 -0.29 -9.80 -17.05
N VAL A 42 -1.20 -9.51 -16.09
CA VAL A 42 -2.39 -8.70 -16.36
C VAL A 42 -2.02 -7.30 -16.84
N TYR A 43 -1.03 -6.64 -16.24
CA TYR A 43 -0.58 -5.32 -16.66
C TYR A 43 0.10 -5.34 -18.04
N TYR A 44 0.94 -6.33 -18.28
CA TYR A 44 1.66 -6.52 -19.54
C TYR A 44 0.69 -6.78 -20.70
N ASP A 45 -0.24 -7.72 -20.53
CA ASP A 45 -1.18 -8.10 -21.59
C ASP A 45 -2.21 -6.98 -21.85
N ALA A 46 -2.67 -6.25 -20.81
CA ALA A 46 -3.51 -5.07 -20.96
C ALA A 46 -2.77 -3.94 -21.73
N ALA A 47 -1.49 -3.73 -21.43
CA ALA A 47 -0.66 -2.76 -22.16
C ALA A 47 -0.44 -3.18 -23.63
N GLN A 48 -0.28 -4.47 -23.88
CA GLN A 48 -0.18 -5.01 -25.24
C GLN A 48 -1.50 -4.86 -26.01
N ALA A 49 -2.65 -5.13 -25.35
CA ALA A 49 -3.97 -4.92 -25.91
C ALA A 49 -4.19 -3.43 -26.27
N MET A 50 -3.85 -2.51 -25.37
CA MET A 50 -3.91 -1.07 -25.65
C MET A 50 -3.04 -0.67 -26.85
N ARG A 51 -1.83 -1.20 -26.96
CA ARG A 51 -0.90 -0.90 -28.04
C ARG A 51 -1.41 -1.41 -29.39
N SER A 52 -2.07 -2.58 -29.40
CA SER A 52 -2.63 -3.20 -30.62
C SER A 52 -4.03 -2.70 -30.98
N GLY A 53 -4.65 -1.87 -30.15
CA GLY A 53 -6.04 -1.42 -30.32
C GLY A 53 -7.07 -2.52 -30.03
N SER A 54 -6.69 -3.53 -29.27
CA SER A 54 -7.58 -4.62 -28.81
C SER A 54 -8.30 -4.25 -27.52
N THR A 55 -9.27 -5.09 -27.10
CA THR A 55 -10.05 -4.88 -25.87
C THR A 55 -9.14 -4.95 -24.62
N VAL A 56 -9.22 -3.93 -23.76
CA VAL A 56 -8.42 -3.81 -22.53
C VAL A 56 -9.21 -4.24 -21.29
N TYR A 57 -10.51 -3.99 -21.27
CA TYR A 57 -11.37 -4.25 -20.12
C TYR A 57 -12.38 -5.35 -20.42
N GLY A 58 -12.78 -6.07 -19.37
CA GLY A 58 -13.79 -7.14 -19.47
C GLY A 58 -13.24 -8.51 -19.90
N GLU A 59 -11.95 -8.58 -20.26
CA GLU A 59 -11.27 -9.83 -20.56
C GLU A 59 -10.32 -10.23 -19.42
N ALA A 60 -10.18 -11.54 -19.20
CA ALA A 60 -9.24 -12.06 -18.21
C ALA A 60 -7.85 -12.21 -18.87
N PHE A 61 -6.88 -11.50 -18.34
CA PHE A 61 -5.46 -11.65 -18.64
C PHE A 61 -4.79 -12.47 -17.52
N GLY A 62 -3.86 -13.35 -17.86
CA GLY A 62 -3.21 -14.20 -16.87
C GLY A 62 -4.08 -15.36 -16.40
N LEU A 63 -3.95 -15.74 -15.11
CA LEU A 63 -4.76 -16.80 -14.52
C LEU A 63 -6.19 -16.34 -14.26
N SER A 64 -7.12 -17.25 -14.16
CA SER A 64 -8.59 -17.19 -14.26
C SER A 64 -9.38 -16.01 -13.65
N SER A 65 -8.77 -15.11 -12.88
CA SER A 65 -9.43 -13.94 -12.29
C SER A 65 -8.76 -12.61 -12.64
N GLY A 66 -7.81 -12.62 -13.55
CA GLY A 66 -6.92 -11.51 -13.86
C GLY A 66 -7.54 -10.45 -14.76
N PHE A 67 -8.63 -9.79 -14.35
CA PHE A 67 -9.14 -8.62 -15.07
C PHE A 67 -8.30 -7.39 -14.79
N TYR A 68 -8.01 -6.62 -15.85
CA TYR A 68 -7.36 -5.32 -15.71
C TYR A 68 -8.33 -4.31 -15.04
N LYS A 69 -7.89 -3.67 -13.95
CA LYS A 69 -8.75 -2.85 -13.08
C LYS A 69 -8.28 -1.39 -12.95
N TYR A 70 -7.13 -1.04 -13.53
CA TYR A 70 -6.55 0.29 -13.38
C TYR A 70 -7.00 1.26 -14.47
N ALA A 71 -6.82 2.57 -14.23
CA ALA A 71 -7.10 3.59 -15.22
C ALA A 71 -6.32 3.38 -16.52
N PRO A 72 -6.84 3.81 -17.70
CA PRO A 72 -6.16 3.59 -19.00
C PRO A 72 -4.71 4.09 -19.02
N VAL A 73 -4.41 5.21 -18.36
CA VAL A 73 -3.05 5.75 -18.28
C VAL A 73 -2.06 4.79 -17.62
N VAL A 74 -2.52 3.92 -16.71
CA VAL A 74 -1.64 2.96 -16.06
C VAL A 74 -1.19 1.88 -17.04
N ALA A 75 -2.05 1.45 -17.97
CA ALA A 75 -1.65 0.55 -19.04
C ALA A 75 -0.52 1.17 -19.89
N LEU A 76 -0.55 2.49 -20.16
CA LEU A 76 0.53 3.17 -20.86
C LEU A 76 1.87 3.09 -20.12
N LEU A 77 1.87 3.11 -18.80
CA LEU A 77 3.10 2.96 -18.00
C LEU A 77 3.75 1.58 -18.18
N PHE A 78 2.96 0.57 -18.54
CA PHE A 78 3.45 -0.78 -18.81
C PHE A 78 3.76 -1.05 -20.29
N VAL A 79 3.43 -0.14 -21.21
CA VAL A 79 3.79 -0.29 -22.64
C VAL A 79 5.28 -0.55 -22.85
N PRO A 80 6.24 0.11 -22.16
CA PRO A 80 7.66 -0.20 -22.32
C PRO A 80 8.03 -1.66 -22.06
N TYR A 81 7.31 -2.34 -21.14
CA TYR A 81 7.51 -3.76 -20.87
C TYR A 81 7.15 -4.64 -22.08
N THR A 82 6.18 -4.24 -22.88
CA THR A 82 5.72 -5.02 -24.05
C THR A 82 6.71 -5.07 -25.22
N PHE A 83 7.81 -4.32 -25.13
CA PHE A 83 8.94 -4.44 -26.07
C PHE A 83 9.94 -5.54 -25.67
N LEU A 84 9.78 -6.11 -24.48
CA LEU A 84 10.59 -7.20 -23.96
C LEU A 84 9.77 -8.51 -23.97
N PRO A 85 10.39 -9.67 -24.15
CA PRO A 85 9.74 -10.94 -23.82
C PRO A 85 9.28 -10.93 -22.36
N PHE A 86 8.12 -11.54 -22.07
CA PHE A 86 7.52 -11.48 -20.72
C PHE A 86 8.49 -11.88 -19.61
N ALA A 87 9.27 -12.95 -19.79
CA ALA A 87 10.23 -13.42 -18.79
C ALA A 87 11.28 -12.34 -18.42
N LEU A 88 11.74 -11.56 -19.41
CA LEU A 88 12.66 -10.45 -19.16
C LEU A 88 11.95 -9.27 -18.51
N ALA A 89 10.75 -8.92 -18.98
CA ALA A 89 9.90 -7.89 -18.36
C ALA A 89 9.61 -8.21 -16.89
N ALA A 90 9.28 -9.46 -16.59
CA ALA A 90 9.05 -9.99 -15.25
C ALA A 90 10.29 -9.86 -14.36
N SER A 91 11.46 -10.22 -14.88
CA SER A 91 12.73 -10.07 -14.15
C SER A 91 13.06 -8.62 -13.83
N VAL A 92 12.86 -7.71 -14.80
CA VAL A 92 13.03 -6.27 -14.59
C VAL A 92 12.07 -5.75 -13.54
N HIS A 93 10.80 -6.15 -13.59
CA HIS A 93 9.78 -5.73 -12.63
C HIS A 93 10.11 -6.24 -11.21
N TYR A 94 10.55 -7.49 -11.08
CA TYR A 94 11.00 -8.05 -9.81
C TYR A 94 12.12 -7.18 -9.18
N VAL A 95 13.14 -6.83 -9.97
CA VAL A 95 14.24 -5.95 -9.51
C VAL A 95 13.71 -4.58 -9.10
N LEU A 96 12.74 -4.02 -9.84
CA LEU A 96 12.12 -2.74 -9.50
C LEU A 96 11.36 -2.82 -8.17
N ILE A 97 10.60 -3.89 -7.90
CA ILE A 97 9.92 -4.09 -6.61
C ILE A 97 10.97 -4.14 -5.47
N VAL A 98 12.05 -4.91 -5.62
CA VAL A 98 13.11 -4.99 -4.60
C VAL A 98 13.77 -3.62 -4.37
N ALA A 99 14.10 -2.90 -5.43
CA ALA A 99 14.68 -1.56 -5.33
C ALA A 99 13.73 -0.56 -4.65
N ALA A 100 12.45 -0.59 -5.02
CA ALA A 100 11.41 0.24 -4.40
C ALA A 100 11.20 -0.09 -2.92
N PHE A 101 11.22 -1.39 -2.55
CA PHE A 101 11.14 -1.83 -1.17
C PHE A 101 12.30 -1.28 -0.32
N LEU A 102 13.53 -1.44 -0.80
CA LEU A 102 14.71 -0.91 -0.12
C LEU A 102 14.68 0.63 -0.01
N ALA A 103 14.21 1.31 -1.04
CA ALA A 103 14.04 2.76 -1.02
C ALA A 103 12.94 3.20 -0.03
N ALA A 104 11.79 2.52 -0.04
CA ALA A 104 10.67 2.76 0.89
C ALA A 104 11.11 2.55 2.33
N PHE A 105 11.84 1.45 2.59
CA PHE A 105 12.35 1.12 3.92
C PHE A 105 13.29 2.22 4.46
N ARG A 106 14.20 2.69 3.61
CA ARG A 106 15.12 3.79 3.97
C ARG A 106 14.39 5.11 4.20
N MET A 107 13.39 5.44 3.36
CA MET A 107 12.59 6.64 3.56
C MET A 107 11.77 6.55 4.85
N ALA A 108 11.18 5.40 5.15
CA ALA A 108 10.45 5.16 6.39
C ALA A 108 11.36 5.33 7.62
N ASP A 109 12.57 4.72 7.63
CA ASP A 109 13.52 4.85 8.74
C ASP A 109 13.91 6.31 8.99
N ARG A 110 14.18 7.08 7.92
CA ARG A 110 14.48 8.52 8.04
C ARG A 110 13.30 9.31 8.56
N LEU A 111 12.12 9.14 7.97
CA LEU A 111 10.91 9.88 8.40
C LEU A 111 10.59 9.61 9.86
N VAL A 112 10.70 8.36 10.30
CA VAL A 112 10.46 7.98 11.70
C VAL A 112 11.52 8.60 12.62
N ARG A 113 12.81 8.47 12.31
CA ARG A 113 13.89 8.99 13.17
C ARG A 113 13.96 10.50 13.21
N ASP A 114 13.82 11.15 12.05
CA ASP A 114 13.99 12.59 11.97
C ASP A 114 12.80 13.35 12.56
N HIS A 115 11.58 12.77 12.47
CA HIS A 115 10.37 13.50 12.83
C HIS A 115 9.60 12.90 14.01
N LEU A 116 9.52 11.55 14.14
CA LEU A 116 8.74 10.92 15.21
C LEU A 116 9.57 10.62 16.45
N LEU A 117 10.80 10.15 16.26
CA LEU A 117 11.71 9.71 17.34
C LEU A 117 13.10 10.38 17.22
N PRO A 118 13.17 11.74 17.26
CA PRO A 118 14.45 12.44 17.09
C PRO A 118 15.44 12.09 18.19
N GLY A 119 16.72 12.00 17.81
CA GLY A 119 17.82 11.73 18.74
C GLY A 119 18.13 10.24 18.98
N LEU A 120 17.33 9.32 18.45
CA LEU A 120 17.66 7.90 18.54
C LEU A 120 18.72 7.51 17.52
N THR A 121 19.76 6.82 18.02
CA THR A 121 20.84 6.31 17.15
C THR A 121 20.31 5.22 16.22
N PRO A 122 20.73 5.22 14.96
CA PRO A 122 20.41 4.14 14.05
C PRO A 122 20.84 2.76 14.59
N ALA A 123 20.03 1.74 14.34
CA ALA A 123 20.32 0.37 14.75
C ALA A 123 19.74 -0.63 13.74
N TYR A 124 20.44 -1.74 13.54
CA TYR A 124 19.99 -2.78 12.63
C TYR A 124 18.82 -3.61 13.17
N THR A 125 18.76 -3.83 14.50
CA THR A 125 17.74 -4.69 15.11
C THR A 125 16.31 -4.29 14.73
N PRO A 126 15.85 -3.01 14.85
CA PRO A 126 14.52 -2.63 14.41
C PRO A 126 14.28 -2.86 12.92
N LEU A 127 15.31 -2.66 12.08
CA LEU A 127 15.19 -2.86 10.64
C LEU A 127 14.93 -4.34 10.32
N PHE A 128 15.72 -5.26 10.92
CA PHE A 128 15.53 -6.69 10.71
C PHE A 128 14.24 -7.22 11.34
N VAL A 129 13.86 -6.74 12.53
CA VAL A 129 12.56 -7.10 13.12
C VAL A 129 11.42 -6.67 12.19
N THR A 130 11.44 -5.43 11.69
CA THR A 130 10.44 -4.96 10.74
C THR A 130 10.44 -5.80 9.46
N PHE A 131 11.62 -6.11 8.91
CA PHE A 131 11.73 -6.95 7.73
C PHE A 131 11.08 -8.31 7.96
N LEU A 132 11.38 -8.99 9.08
CA LEU A 132 10.79 -10.28 9.42
C LEU A 132 9.27 -10.22 9.58
N VAL A 133 8.74 -9.12 10.10
CA VAL A 133 7.30 -8.91 10.26
C VAL A 133 6.59 -8.68 8.92
N VAL A 134 7.23 -7.99 7.98
CA VAL A 134 6.59 -7.64 6.69
C VAL A 134 7.00 -8.55 5.53
N VAL A 135 7.95 -9.47 5.71
CA VAL A 135 8.51 -10.26 4.61
C VAL A 135 7.48 -11.16 3.93
N VAL A 136 6.48 -11.63 4.65
CA VAL A 136 5.38 -12.43 4.07
C VAL A 136 4.62 -11.62 3.01
N HIS A 137 4.35 -10.33 3.28
CA HIS A 137 3.68 -9.43 2.33
C HIS A 137 4.59 -9.07 1.16
N LEU A 138 5.89 -8.87 1.43
CA LEU A 138 6.89 -8.66 0.38
C LEU A 138 7.01 -9.89 -0.53
N HIS A 139 7.03 -11.09 0.04
CA HIS A 139 7.10 -12.34 -0.73
C HIS A 139 5.90 -12.46 -1.68
N ARG A 140 4.67 -12.22 -1.19
CA ARG A 140 3.46 -12.23 -2.03
C ARG A 140 3.53 -11.17 -3.13
N GLU A 141 3.99 -9.97 -2.80
CA GLU A 141 4.18 -8.88 -3.77
C GLU A 141 5.15 -9.28 -4.90
N LEU A 142 6.27 -9.91 -4.54
CA LEU A 142 7.27 -10.40 -5.50
C LEU A 142 6.74 -11.57 -6.34
N HIS A 143 6.00 -12.48 -5.73
CA HIS A 143 5.41 -13.65 -6.39
C HIS A 143 4.31 -13.24 -7.40
N LEU A 144 3.48 -12.27 -7.06
CA LEU A 144 2.41 -11.75 -7.91
C LEU A 144 2.90 -10.71 -8.93
N GLY A 145 4.00 -10.02 -8.66
CA GLY A 145 4.44 -8.87 -9.45
C GLY A 145 3.49 -7.68 -9.34
N ASN A 146 2.92 -7.46 -8.14
CA ASN A 146 1.99 -6.36 -7.88
C ASN A 146 2.71 -5.00 -7.79
N VAL A 147 1.98 -3.92 -7.61
CA VAL A 147 2.49 -2.53 -7.58
C VAL A 147 2.44 -1.88 -6.20
N ASN A 148 2.04 -2.61 -5.13
CA ASN A 148 1.84 -2.02 -3.80
C ASN A 148 3.14 -1.48 -3.19
N VAL A 149 4.26 -2.17 -3.37
CA VAL A 149 5.58 -1.70 -2.91
C VAL A 149 6.02 -0.46 -3.68
N LEU A 150 5.76 -0.41 -5.00
CA LEU A 150 6.03 0.79 -5.82
C LEU A 150 5.19 1.97 -5.33
N LEU A 151 3.92 1.73 -5.01
CA LEU A 151 3.02 2.75 -4.46
C LEU A 151 3.46 3.20 -3.06
N LEU A 152 3.85 2.28 -2.18
CA LEU A 152 4.41 2.63 -0.86
C LEU A 152 5.64 3.55 -1.02
N CYS A 153 6.56 3.19 -1.92
CA CYS A 153 7.73 4.01 -2.22
C CYS A 153 7.33 5.42 -2.69
N LEU A 154 6.36 5.51 -3.62
CA LEU A 154 5.84 6.76 -4.16
C LEU A 154 5.16 7.62 -3.08
N LEU A 155 4.36 7.02 -2.19
CA LEU A 155 3.67 7.70 -1.10
C LEU A 155 4.63 8.19 -0.01
N LEU A 156 5.66 7.42 0.34
CA LEU A 156 6.71 7.87 1.25
C LEU A 156 7.57 8.99 0.64
N PHE A 157 7.76 8.95 -0.69
CA PHE A 157 8.41 10.05 -1.38
C PHE A 157 7.52 11.30 -1.40
N THR A 158 6.19 11.15 -1.59
CA THR A 158 5.21 12.22 -1.41
C THR A 158 5.34 12.87 -0.04
N LEU A 159 5.30 12.08 1.03
CA LEU A 159 5.45 12.58 2.40
C LEU A 159 6.80 13.28 2.61
N THR A 160 7.89 12.74 2.06
CA THR A 160 9.22 13.35 2.11
C THR A 160 9.23 14.74 1.42
N GLN A 161 8.52 14.90 0.29
CA GLN A 161 8.41 16.22 -0.37
C GLN A 161 7.53 17.18 0.41
N LEU A 162 6.43 16.71 1.02
CA LEU A 162 5.58 17.52 1.90
C LEU A 162 6.36 18.10 3.09
N VAL A 163 7.12 17.25 3.77
CA VAL A 163 7.96 17.67 4.90
C VAL A 163 9.02 18.71 4.50
N ARG A 164 9.49 18.64 3.24
CA ARG A 164 10.45 19.61 2.67
C ARG A 164 9.77 20.87 2.12
N GLY A 165 8.45 21.01 2.23
CA GLY A 165 7.71 22.15 1.67
C GLY A 165 7.67 22.18 0.14
N ARG A 166 7.86 21.04 -0.53
CA ARG A 166 7.87 20.94 -1.99
C ARG A 166 6.50 20.47 -2.51
N ASP A 167 5.50 21.30 -2.27
CA ASP A 167 4.09 20.99 -2.48
C ASP A 167 3.77 20.50 -3.89
N LEU A 168 4.34 21.14 -4.93
CA LEU A 168 4.09 20.74 -6.32
C LEU A 168 4.59 19.32 -6.60
N GLN A 169 5.81 18.99 -6.15
CA GLN A 169 6.36 17.64 -6.34
C GLN A 169 5.56 16.60 -5.57
N ALA A 170 5.17 16.92 -4.33
CA ALA A 170 4.30 16.05 -3.53
C ALA A 170 2.96 15.79 -4.21
N GLY A 171 2.35 16.83 -4.79
CA GLY A 171 1.07 16.71 -5.49
C GLY A 171 1.16 15.86 -6.75
N VAL A 172 2.22 16.02 -7.55
CA VAL A 172 2.46 15.17 -8.73
C VAL A 172 2.60 13.70 -8.33
N LEU A 173 3.41 13.41 -7.31
CA LEU A 173 3.63 12.04 -6.84
C LEU A 173 2.33 11.41 -6.28
N LEU A 174 1.55 12.17 -5.51
CA LEU A 174 0.26 11.71 -5.01
C LEU A 174 -0.75 11.48 -6.14
N GLY A 175 -0.79 12.38 -7.13
CA GLY A 175 -1.64 12.22 -8.30
C GLY A 175 -1.33 10.96 -9.10
N LEU A 176 -0.05 10.63 -9.28
CA LEU A 176 0.38 9.37 -9.89
C LEU A 176 -0.07 8.15 -9.06
N ALA A 177 0.05 8.20 -7.73
CA ALA A 177 -0.44 7.12 -6.87
C ALA A 177 -1.96 6.92 -6.98
N LEU A 178 -2.73 8.02 -7.04
CA LEU A 178 -4.18 7.99 -7.18
C LEU A 178 -4.66 7.48 -8.54
N LEU A 179 -3.92 7.73 -9.61
CA LEU A 179 -4.22 7.16 -10.93
C LEU A 179 -4.10 5.63 -10.94
N VAL A 180 -3.19 5.09 -10.13
CA VAL A 180 -3.03 3.63 -9.97
C VAL A 180 -4.08 3.10 -9.00
N LYS A 181 -4.18 3.66 -7.80
CA LYS A 181 -5.11 3.18 -6.74
C LYS A 181 -5.86 4.36 -6.10
N PRO A 182 -7.10 4.64 -6.54
CA PRO A 182 -7.89 5.79 -6.06
C PRO A 182 -8.20 5.78 -4.55
N HIS A 183 -8.13 4.64 -3.87
CA HIS A 183 -8.41 4.56 -2.43
C HIS A 183 -7.41 5.37 -1.56
N PHE A 184 -6.24 5.75 -2.09
CA PHE A 184 -5.35 6.70 -1.41
C PHE A 184 -5.93 8.13 -1.34
N LEU A 185 -7.10 8.40 -1.92
CA LEU A 185 -7.83 9.64 -1.73
C LEU A 185 -8.16 9.90 -0.25
N VAL A 186 -8.12 8.86 0.60
CA VAL A 186 -8.21 8.97 2.06
C VAL A 186 -7.18 9.95 2.66
N LEU A 187 -6.10 10.23 1.96
CA LEU A 187 -5.08 11.22 2.37
C LEU A 187 -5.52 12.67 2.09
N ALA A 188 -6.48 12.91 1.20
CA ALA A 188 -6.88 14.27 0.83
C ALA A 188 -7.47 15.07 2.02
N PRO A 189 -8.36 14.54 2.87
CA PRO A 189 -8.83 15.25 4.07
C PRO A 189 -7.69 15.66 5.01
N LEU A 190 -6.68 14.80 5.19
CA LEU A 190 -5.50 15.14 5.98
C LEU A 190 -4.76 16.35 5.41
N LEU A 191 -4.55 16.37 4.09
CA LEU A 191 -3.88 17.47 3.40
C LEU A 191 -4.68 18.77 3.45
N VAL A 192 -6.02 18.68 3.38
CA VAL A 192 -6.92 19.84 3.60
C VAL A 192 -6.73 20.41 5.00
N LEU A 193 -6.78 19.56 6.03
CA LEU A 193 -6.63 19.98 7.42
C LEU A 193 -5.24 20.57 7.71
N HIS A 194 -4.21 20.07 7.06
CA HIS A 194 -2.85 20.65 7.14
C HIS A 194 -2.65 21.89 6.26
N GLY A 195 -3.63 22.29 5.44
CA GLY A 195 -3.56 23.51 4.61
C GLY A 195 -2.62 23.39 3.40
N THR A 196 -2.33 22.16 2.95
CA THR A 196 -1.44 21.91 1.80
C THR A 196 -2.21 21.97 0.48
N TYR A 197 -2.93 23.08 0.25
CA TYR A 197 -3.80 23.23 -0.93
C TYR A 197 -3.06 23.20 -2.27
N ARG A 198 -1.79 23.67 -2.30
CA ARG A 198 -0.96 23.58 -3.51
C ARG A 198 -0.67 22.14 -3.89
N THR A 199 -0.47 21.27 -2.91
CA THR A 199 -0.32 19.82 -3.13
C THR A 199 -1.60 19.25 -3.72
N LEU A 200 -2.79 19.58 -3.17
CA LEU A 200 -4.06 19.09 -3.66
C LEU A 200 -4.36 19.56 -5.10
N LEU A 201 -4.07 20.82 -5.42
CA LEU A 201 -4.22 21.35 -6.78
C LEU A 201 -3.28 20.64 -7.77
N ALA A 202 -2.02 20.43 -7.38
CA ALA A 202 -1.09 19.67 -8.22
C ALA A 202 -1.51 18.21 -8.38
N THR A 203 -2.07 17.59 -7.33
CA THR A 203 -2.65 16.24 -7.40
C THR A 203 -3.80 16.19 -8.40
N ALA A 204 -4.76 17.11 -8.30
CA ALA A 204 -5.91 17.18 -9.20
C ALA A 204 -5.46 17.42 -10.66
N ALA A 205 -4.50 18.33 -10.87
CA ALA A 205 -3.94 18.59 -12.20
C ALA A 205 -3.25 17.35 -12.78
N THR A 206 -2.46 16.62 -11.97
CA THR A 206 -1.80 15.38 -12.40
C THR A 206 -2.80 14.31 -12.75
N MET A 207 -3.87 14.16 -11.95
CA MET A 207 -4.96 13.22 -12.27
C MET A 207 -5.65 13.59 -13.56
N ALA A 208 -6.02 14.87 -13.75
CA ALA A 208 -6.66 15.34 -14.98
C ALA A 208 -5.78 15.10 -16.22
N LEU A 209 -4.49 15.41 -16.12
CA LEU A 209 -3.52 15.12 -17.20
C LEU A 209 -3.41 13.61 -17.46
N GLY A 210 -3.37 12.79 -16.41
CA GLY A 210 -3.30 11.34 -16.54
C GLY A 210 -4.54 10.74 -17.21
N LEU A 211 -5.74 11.29 -16.99
CA LEU A 211 -6.96 10.85 -17.68
C LEU A 211 -7.00 11.28 -19.16
N ILE A 212 -6.34 12.39 -19.51
CA ILE A 212 -6.28 12.90 -20.87
C ILE A 212 -5.15 12.25 -21.68
N LEU A 213 -4.04 11.92 -21.03
CA LEU A 213 -2.81 11.45 -21.70
C LEU A 213 -3.03 10.28 -22.68
N PRO A 214 -3.85 9.25 -22.37
CA PRO A 214 -4.07 8.16 -23.31
C PRO A 214 -4.66 8.62 -24.66
N ALA A 215 -5.41 9.73 -24.68
CA ALA A 215 -5.96 10.27 -25.92
C ALA A 215 -4.90 10.63 -26.98
N LEU A 216 -3.69 10.96 -26.54
CA LEU A 216 -2.56 11.24 -27.46
C LEU A 216 -2.06 9.99 -28.21
N PHE A 217 -2.33 8.80 -27.67
CA PHE A 217 -1.88 7.52 -28.22
C PHE A 217 -3.00 6.80 -28.96
N VAL A 218 -4.22 6.80 -28.40
CA VAL A 218 -5.35 6.04 -28.96
C VAL A 218 -6.42 6.93 -29.61
N GLY A 219 -6.30 8.25 -29.51
CA GLY A 219 -7.30 9.22 -29.98
C GLY A 219 -8.42 9.49 -28.96
N TRP A 220 -9.13 10.61 -29.13
CA TRP A 220 -10.13 11.10 -28.16
C TRP A 220 -11.32 10.16 -27.99
N SER A 221 -11.86 9.63 -29.10
CA SER A 221 -13.02 8.72 -29.07
C SER A 221 -12.68 7.43 -28.32
N ALA A 222 -11.55 6.80 -28.66
CA ALA A 222 -11.11 5.57 -28.03
C ALA A 222 -10.77 5.79 -26.54
N ASN A 223 -10.14 6.93 -26.19
CA ASN A 223 -9.89 7.27 -24.80
C ASN A 223 -11.20 7.40 -23.99
N GLY A 224 -12.21 8.04 -24.53
CA GLY A 224 -13.54 8.12 -23.90
C GLY A 224 -14.21 6.77 -23.69
N MET A 225 -14.05 5.85 -24.67
CA MET A 225 -14.56 4.48 -24.57
C MET A 225 -13.81 3.69 -23.49
N LEU A 226 -12.47 3.73 -23.47
CA LEU A 226 -11.64 3.07 -22.46
C LEU A 226 -11.99 3.52 -21.03
N HIS A 227 -12.28 4.81 -20.83
CA HIS A 227 -12.69 5.30 -19.51
C HIS A 227 -14.08 4.80 -19.09
N ARG A 228 -15.04 4.68 -20.03
CA ARG A 228 -16.35 4.08 -19.73
C ARG A 228 -16.22 2.60 -19.37
N GLU A 229 -15.49 1.84 -20.16
CA GLU A 229 -15.22 0.43 -19.90
C GLU A 229 -14.50 0.22 -18.55
N TRP A 230 -13.54 1.09 -18.23
CA TRP A 230 -12.89 1.10 -16.92
C TRP A 230 -13.87 1.34 -15.78
N LEU A 231 -14.72 2.36 -15.88
CA LEU A 231 -15.73 2.65 -14.86
C LEU A 231 -16.73 1.50 -14.69
N ASP A 232 -17.17 0.90 -15.80
CA ASP A 232 -18.06 -0.26 -15.77
C ASP A 232 -17.38 -1.49 -15.13
N GLN A 233 -16.10 -1.71 -15.43
CA GLN A 233 -15.31 -2.77 -14.79
C GLN A 233 -15.15 -2.53 -13.28
N MET A 234 -14.86 -1.28 -12.89
CA MET A 234 -14.74 -0.90 -11.49
C MET A 234 -16.08 -1.01 -10.74
N ALA A 235 -17.20 -0.63 -11.36
CA ALA A 235 -18.52 -0.77 -10.75
C ALA A 235 -18.87 -2.24 -10.48
N ARG A 236 -18.55 -3.14 -11.41
CA ARG A 236 -18.74 -4.58 -11.22
C ARG A 236 -17.82 -5.16 -10.13
N HIS A 237 -16.55 -4.77 -10.14
CA HIS A 237 -15.58 -5.26 -9.18
C HIS A 237 -15.84 -4.74 -7.75
N ASN A 238 -16.29 -3.50 -7.62
CA ASN A 238 -16.51 -2.85 -6.34
C ASN A 238 -17.95 -3.04 -5.79
N SER A 239 -18.75 -3.91 -6.38
CA SER A 239 -20.11 -4.19 -5.89
C SER A 239 -20.13 -4.63 -4.42
N ALA A 240 -19.02 -5.19 -3.92
CA ALA A 240 -18.83 -5.62 -2.54
C ALA A 240 -17.57 -4.95 -1.91
N LEU A 241 -17.43 -3.62 -2.06
CA LEU A 241 -16.20 -2.88 -1.75
C LEU A 241 -15.75 -2.99 -0.27
N ILE A 242 -16.70 -3.13 0.66
CA ILE A 242 -16.43 -3.02 2.09
C ILE A 242 -16.81 -4.30 2.82
N TYR A 243 -17.83 -5.02 2.36
CA TYR A 243 -18.37 -6.19 3.00
C TYR A 243 -18.84 -7.23 1.98
N LEU A 244 -18.35 -8.45 2.11
CA LEU A 244 -18.83 -9.62 1.40
C LEU A 244 -19.73 -10.42 2.35
N GLY A 245 -21.00 -10.59 1.99
CA GLY A 245 -21.95 -11.40 2.76
C GLY A 245 -21.76 -12.91 2.56
N GLY A 246 -22.26 -13.71 3.49
CA GLY A 246 -22.30 -15.18 3.38
C GLY A 246 -20.96 -15.87 3.60
N SER A 247 -20.70 -16.95 2.87
CA SER A 247 -19.49 -17.78 2.97
C SER A 247 -18.22 -17.12 2.41
N ALA A 248 -18.35 -15.97 1.77
CA ALA A 248 -17.22 -15.20 1.23
C ALA A 248 -16.39 -14.42 2.28
N TYR A 249 -16.58 -14.74 3.56
CA TYR A 249 -15.80 -14.15 4.67
C TYR A 249 -14.31 -14.51 4.65
N GLU A 250 -13.90 -15.39 3.77
CA GLU A 250 -12.62 -16.07 3.87
C GLU A 250 -11.40 -15.15 3.78
N ASN A 251 -11.52 -13.96 3.17
CA ASN A 251 -10.38 -13.07 2.97
C ASN A 251 -10.62 -11.62 3.45
N VAL A 252 -11.51 -11.40 4.42
CA VAL A 252 -11.91 -10.05 4.79
C VAL A 252 -11.24 -9.59 6.08
N ASN A 253 -10.20 -8.75 5.95
CA ASN A 253 -9.44 -8.17 7.04
C ASN A 253 -9.83 -6.71 7.35
N THR A 254 -11.04 -6.28 6.93
CA THR A 254 -11.50 -4.92 7.17
C THR A 254 -11.94 -4.71 8.62
N VAL A 255 -11.83 -3.48 9.11
CA VAL A 255 -12.34 -3.10 10.45
C VAL A 255 -13.80 -3.47 10.60
N TYR A 256 -14.62 -3.19 9.57
CA TYR A 256 -16.05 -3.51 9.61
C TYR A 256 -16.29 -5.02 9.70
N SER A 257 -15.63 -5.83 8.88
CA SER A 257 -15.82 -7.28 8.90
C SER A 257 -15.40 -7.91 10.23
N LEU A 258 -14.30 -7.44 10.80
CA LEU A 258 -13.85 -7.89 12.11
C LEU A 258 -14.88 -7.51 13.21
N LEU A 259 -15.37 -6.27 13.19
CA LEU A 259 -16.37 -5.79 14.13
C LEU A 259 -17.72 -6.53 13.96
N HIS A 260 -18.15 -6.73 12.72
CA HIS A 260 -19.39 -7.45 12.44
C HIS A 260 -19.33 -8.89 12.94
N ARG A 261 -18.26 -9.62 12.66
CA ARG A 261 -18.06 -11.00 13.14
C ARG A 261 -17.97 -11.07 14.67
N ALA A 262 -17.25 -10.14 15.29
CA ALA A 262 -17.02 -10.17 16.74
C ALA A 262 -18.26 -9.76 17.55
N VAL A 263 -19.01 -8.76 17.08
CA VAL A 263 -20.05 -8.08 17.86
C VAL A 263 -21.35 -7.88 17.08
N LEU A 264 -21.35 -7.13 15.97
CA LEU A 264 -22.56 -6.64 15.33
C LEU A 264 -23.48 -7.77 14.83
N GLY A 265 -22.93 -8.80 14.20
CA GLY A 265 -23.68 -9.97 13.74
C GLY A 265 -24.29 -10.78 14.88
N LYS A 266 -23.59 -10.85 16.03
CA LYS A 266 -24.13 -11.50 17.25
C LYS A 266 -25.27 -10.69 17.87
N LEU A 267 -25.31 -9.38 17.63
CA LEU A 267 -26.39 -8.48 18.06
C LEU A 267 -27.54 -8.42 17.03
N GLY A 268 -27.49 -9.23 15.97
CA GLY A 268 -28.54 -9.32 14.96
C GLY A 268 -28.43 -8.26 13.84
N ALA A 269 -27.29 -7.56 13.73
CA ALA A 269 -27.08 -6.67 12.59
C ALA A 269 -27.02 -7.47 11.26
N PRO A 270 -27.81 -7.10 10.22
CA PRO A 270 -27.92 -7.90 9.00
C PRO A 270 -26.64 -7.95 8.18
N GLY A 271 -25.73 -7.01 8.40
CA GLY A 271 -24.51 -6.82 7.62
C GLY A 271 -24.79 -6.14 6.27
N GLY A 272 -23.84 -5.36 5.81
CA GLY A 272 -23.92 -4.74 4.50
C GLY A 272 -23.08 -3.47 4.34
N ASN A 273 -23.01 -3.00 3.09
CA ASN A 273 -22.22 -1.81 2.75
C ASN A 273 -22.72 -0.54 3.46
N GLY A 274 -24.03 -0.42 3.73
CA GLY A 274 -24.58 0.73 4.46
C GLY A 274 -24.07 0.81 5.90
N GLU A 275 -24.09 -0.29 6.64
CA GLU A 275 -23.53 -0.36 7.99
C GLU A 275 -22.01 -0.15 7.98
N ALA A 276 -21.33 -0.75 7.00
CA ALA A 276 -19.90 -0.57 6.83
C ALA A 276 -19.54 0.91 6.62
N LEU A 277 -20.30 1.66 5.82
CA LEU A 277 -20.11 3.10 5.63
C LEU A 277 -20.30 3.88 6.93
N VAL A 278 -21.26 3.50 7.78
CA VAL A 278 -21.45 4.13 9.10
C VAL A 278 -20.22 3.90 9.98
N VAL A 279 -19.70 2.67 10.04
CA VAL A 279 -18.48 2.37 10.82
C VAL A 279 -17.29 3.18 10.27
N LEU A 280 -17.13 3.25 8.95
CA LEU A 280 -16.07 4.04 8.33
C LEU A 280 -16.21 5.54 8.63
N ALA A 281 -17.44 6.07 8.66
CA ALA A 281 -17.70 7.45 9.03
C ALA A 281 -17.28 7.74 10.48
N PHE A 282 -17.53 6.82 11.42
CA PHE A 282 -17.05 6.95 12.80
C PHE A 282 -15.52 6.93 12.88
N ILE A 283 -14.87 6.03 12.15
CA ILE A 283 -13.40 5.97 12.08
C ILE A 283 -12.85 7.29 11.52
N ALA A 284 -13.42 7.78 10.42
CA ALA A 284 -13.00 9.04 9.79
C ALA A 284 -13.20 10.23 10.74
N ALA A 285 -14.34 10.28 11.47
CA ALA A 285 -14.59 11.30 12.48
C ALA A 285 -13.59 11.24 13.64
N ALA A 286 -13.26 10.05 14.13
CA ALA A 286 -12.28 9.87 15.21
C ALA A 286 -10.87 10.31 14.77
N ILE A 287 -10.43 9.91 13.58
CA ILE A 287 -9.16 10.36 13.02
C ILE A 287 -9.17 11.87 12.78
N GLY A 288 -10.24 12.41 12.21
CA GLY A 288 -10.41 13.84 12.00
C GLY A 288 -10.33 14.64 13.31
N ALA A 289 -10.97 14.14 14.37
CA ALA A 289 -10.90 14.75 15.72
C ALA A 289 -9.47 14.72 16.28
N LEU A 290 -8.75 13.59 16.11
CA LEU A 290 -7.35 13.47 16.51
C LEU A 290 -6.47 14.49 15.77
N VAL A 291 -6.58 14.55 14.45
CA VAL A 291 -5.84 15.50 13.62
C VAL A 291 -6.14 16.95 14.03
N LEU A 292 -7.41 17.29 14.18
CA LEU A 292 -7.84 18.64 14.59
C LEU A 292 -7.33 19.01 15.98
N ARG A 293 -7.35 18.06 16.93
CA ARG A 293 -6.77 18.27 18.27
C ARG A 293 -5.30 18.60 18.17
N ASP A 294 -4.53 17.81 17.42
CA ASP A 294 -3.08 18.01 17.30
C ASP A 294 -2.74 19.30 16.56
N LEU A 295 -3.54 19.70 15.57
CA LEU A 295 -3.37 20.97 14.87
C LEU A 295 -3.71 22.18 15.73
N ARG A 296 -4.72 22.08 16.61
CA ARG A 296 -5.07 23.15 17.56
C ARG A 296 -4.01 23.32 18.63
N THR A 297 -3.44 22.23 19.13
CA THR A 297 -2.39 22.25 20.14
C THR A 297 -1.03 22.65 19.58
N HIS A 298 -0.79 22.39 18.29
CA HIS A 298 0.48 22.65 17.61
C HIS A 298 0.26 23.26 16.22
N PRO A 299 -0.13 24.55 16.16
CA PRO A 299 -0.50 25.19 14.89
C PRO A 299 0.67 25.37 13.91
N THR A 300 1.91 25.42 14.41
CA THR A 300 3.12 25.66 13.61
C THR A 300 4.33 24.88 14.14
N GLY A 301 5.42 24.87 13.36
CA GLY A 301 6.73 24.38 13.81
C GLY A 301 6.91 22.85 13.76
N PRO A 302 7.98 22.34 14.37
CA PRO A 302 8.37 20.92 14.26
C PRO A 302 7.30 19.93 14.75
N ARG A 303 6.49 20.31 15.74
CA ARG A 303 5.42 19.45 16.26
C ARG A 303 4.29 19.27 15.24
N ARG A 304 3.98 20.31 14.43
CA ARG A 304 3.02 20.19 13.33
C ARG A 304 3.52 19.23 12.23
N THR A 305 4.82 19.34 11.88
CA THR A 305 5.45 18.41 10.92
C THR A 305 5.42 16.97 11.46
N ARG A 306 5.72 16.79 12.74
CA ARG A 306 5.63 15.48 13.41
C ARG A 306 4.21 14.91 13.32
N ALA A 307 3.18 15.72 13.59
CA ALA A 307 1.78 15.31 13.48
C ALA A 307 1.43 14.92 12.04
N LEU A 308 1.85 15.70 11.03
CA LEU A 308 1.65 15.36 9.62
C LEU A 308 2.26 13.99 9.27
N VAL A 309 3.52 13.77 9.66
CA VAL A 309 4.21 12.49 9.41
C VAL A 309 3.46 11.35 10.08
N PHE A 310 3.13 11.46 11.35
CA PHE A 310 2.43 10.42 12.10
C PHE A 310 1.06 10.09 11.49
N HIS A 311 0.23 11.11 11.23
CA HIS A 311 -1.12 10.90 10.67
C HIS A 311 -1.07 10.33 9.25
N PHE A 312 -0.08 10.73 8.45
CA PHE A 312 0.09 10.17 7.10
C PHE A 312 0.45 8.68 7.17
N LEU A 313 1.40 8.29 8.02
CA LEU A 313 1.79 6.88 8.20
C LEU A 313 0.66 6.05 8.81
N LEU A 314 -0.10 6.62 9.74
CA LEU A 314 -1.29 6.00 10.33
C LEU A 314 -2.34 5.70 9.26
N LEU A 315 -2.64 6.67 8.40
CA LEU A 315 -3.61 6.48 7.30
C LEU A 315 -3.11 5.44 6.29
N LEU A 316 -1.83 5.42 5.95
CA LEU A 316 -1.27 4.38 5.08
C LEU A 316 -1.47 2.97 5.68
N ALA A 317 -1.18 2.81 6.96
CA ALA A 317 -1.36 1.54 7.66
C ALA A 317 -2.84 1.14 7.77
N LEU A 318 -3.74 2.11 7.83
CA LEU A 318 -5.18 1.86 7.94
C LEU A 318 -5.83 1.48 6.61
N VAL A 319 -5.33 1.99 5.47
CA VAL A 319 -5.90 1.75 4.13
C VAL A 319 -6.27 0.28 3.88
N PRO A 320 -5.40 -0.72 4.13
CA PRO A 320 -5.75 -2.12 3.86
C PRO A 320 -6.89 -2.66 4.73
N SER A 321 -7.19 -1.97 5.83
CA SER A 321 -8.27 -2.35 6.76
C SER A 321 -9.57 -1.59 6.53
N LEU A 322 -9.63 -0.64 5.60
CA LEU A 322 -10.85 0.15 5.30
C LEU A 322 -11.69 -0.49 4.19
N THR A 323 -11.06 -1.09 3.20
CA THR A 323 -11.70 -1.70 2.05
C THR A 323 -11.24 -3.15 1.88
N LEU A 324 -11.99 -3.95 1.11
CA LEU A 324 -11.59 -5.30 0.75
C LEU A 324 -10.29 -5.24 -0.06
N THR A 325 -9.25 -5.85 0.45
CA THR A 325 -7.94 -5.91 -0.17
C THR A 325 -7.27 -7.25 0.10
N ASP A 326 -6.40 -7.67 -0.80
CA ASP A 326 -5.57 -8.84 -0.62
C ASP A 326 -4.45 -8.59 0.40
N SER A 327 -3.85 -9.66 0.90
CA SER A 327 -2.91 -9.61 2.03
C SER A 327 -1.60 -8.86 1.72
N GLU A 328 -1.17 -8.79 0.46
CA GLU A 328 0.02 -8.02 0.06
C GLU A 328 -0.15 -6.51 0.24
N HIS A 329 -1.40 -5.98 0.24
CA HIS A 329 -1.66 -4.56 0.51
C HIS A 329 -1.24 -4.13 1.91
N PHE A 330 -1.14 -5.06 2.85
CA PHE A 330 -0.71 -4.75 4.21
C PHE A 330 0.75 -4.30 4.29
N ILE A 331 1.57 -4.49 3.23
CA ILE A 331 2.90 -3.88 3.14
C ILE A 331 2.89 -2.36 3.35
N LEU A 332 1.75 -1.69 3.16
CA LEU A 332 1.58 -0.26 3.41
C LEU A 332 1.77 0.14 4.88
N ALA A 333 1.59 -0.80 5.83
CA ALA A 333 1.84 -0.54 7.24
C ALA A 333 3.32 -0.64 7.65
N LEU A 334 4.23 -1.02 6.73
CA LEU A 334 5.67 -1.13 6.98
C LEU A 334 6.25 0.06 7.79
N PRO A 335 5.95 1.34 7.46
CA PRO A 335 6.53 2.46 8.19
C PRO A 335 6.05 2.55 9.65
N LEU A 336 4.81 2.13 9.93
CA LEU A 336 4.28 2.10 11.28
C LEU A 336 4.83 0.91 12.08
N VAL A 337 4.97 -0.27 11.46
CA VAL A 337 5.66 -1.43 12.04
C VAL A 337 7.09 -1.05 12.45
N LEU A 338 7.79 -0.32 11.57
CA LEU A 338 9.15 0.18 11.85
C LEU A 338 9.17 1.17 13.01
N PHE A 339 8.19 2.08 13.06
CA PHE A 339 8.05 3.02 14.18
C PHE A 339 7.90 2.28 15.51
N VAL A 340 7.01 1.29 15.59
CA VAL A 340 6.82 0.45 16.78
C VAL A 340 8.09 -0.32 17.12
N ALA A 341 8.77 -0.93 16.13
CA ALA A 341 10.02 -1.68 16.35
C ALA A 341 11.15 -0.78 16.90
N ILE A 342 11.25 0.48 16.44
CA ILE A 342 12.23 1.45 16.96
C ILE A 342 11.86 1.87 18.38
N GLN A 343 10.58 2.12 18.66
CA GLN A 343 10.10 2.45 20.01
C GLN A 343 10.39 1.33 21.01
N LEU A 344 10.17 0.06 20.63
CA LEU A 344 10.46 -1.09 21.48
C LEU A 344 11.93 -1.15 21.90
N LYS A 345 12.84 -0.78 21.01
CA LYS A 345 14.26 -0.69 21.36
C LYS A 345 14.57 0.49 22.30
N ALA A 346 13.83 1.59 22.17
CA ALA A 346 14.07 2.82 22.94
C ALA A 346 13.37 2.82 24.31
N ALA A 347 12.21 2.16 24.42
CA ALA A 347 11.39 2.17 25.61
C ALA A 347 11.68 0.95 26.50
N ALA A 348 12.02 1.21 27.76
CA ALA A 348 12.15 0.15 28.80
C ALA A 348 10.81 -0.42 29.27
N SER A 349 9.69 -0.14 28.58
CA SER A 349 8.38 -0.58 29.00
C SER A 349 8.09 -2.02 28.58
N HIS A 350 8.07 -2.94 29.52
CA HIS A 350 7.73 -4.35 29.30
C HIS A 350 6.32 -4.55 28.73
N TRP A 351 5.36 -3.66 29.02
CA TRP A 351 4.00 -3.75 28.53
C TRP A 351 3.89 -3.52 27.02
N VAL A 352 4.64 -2.57 26.46
CA VAL A 352 4.68 -2.31 25.01
C VAL A 352 5.30 -3.51 24.29
N LEU A 353 6.37 -4.11 24.85
CA LEU A 353 6.97 -5.32 24.30
C LEU A 353 5.97 -6.49 24.33
N PHE A 354 5.27 -6.68 25.46
CA PHE A 354 4.27 -7.74 25.61
C PHE A 354 3.12 -7.61 24.60
N ALA A 355 2.67 -6.40 24.30
CA ALA A 355 1.63 -6.15 23.30
C ALA A 355 2.13 -6.23 21.85
N ALA A 356 3.38 -5.83 21.59
CA ALA A 356 3.94 -5.83 20.24
C ALA A 356 4.24 -7.23 19.70
N ILE A 357 4.65 -8.18 20.55
CA ILE A 357 4.91 -9.57 20.13
C ILE A 357 3.67 -10.18 19.46
N PRO A 358 2.48 -10.26 20.12
CA PRO A 358 1.29 -10.79 19.47
C PRO A 358 0.86 -9.96 18.24
N ALA A 359 0.99 -8.62 18.27
CA ALA A 359 0.67 -7.79 17.13
C ALA A 359 1.53 -8.18 15.90
N PHE A 360 2.82 -8.33 16.07
CA PHE A 360 3.74 -8.70 14.98
C PHE A 360 3.53 -10.15 14.50
N LEU A 361 3.25 -11.08 15.42
CA LEU A 361 2.97 -12.47 15.05
C LEU A 361 1.65 -12.59 14.27
N LEU A 362 0.60 -11.88 14.68
CA LEU A 362 -0.67 -11.88 13.96
C LEU A 362 -0.57 -11.18 12.61
N TYR A 363 0.26 -10.13 12.51
CA TYR A 363 0.45 -9.39 11.29
C TYR A 363 1.31 -10.13 10.25
N GLY A 364 2.46 -10.69 10.66
CA GLY A 364 3.47 -11.27 9.76
C GLY A 364 3.61 -12.79 9.83
N GLY A 365 2.82 -13.45 10.67
CA GLY A 365 3.02 -14.88 10.96
C GLY A 365 2.28 -15.84 10.01
N ASN A 366 1.45 -15.36 9.09
CA ASN A 366 0.68 -16.25 8.21
C ASN A 366 1.49 -16.66 6.96
N TRP A 367 2.30 -17.69 7.11
CA TRP A 367 3.07 -18.33 6.04
C TRP A 367 2.32 -19.57 5.54
N GLU A 368 1.63 -19.44 4.40
CA GLU A 368 0.78 -20.50 3.84
C GLU A 368 1.54 -21.83 3.68
N ASP A 369 2.73 -21.78 3.07
CA ASP A 369 3.55 -22.96 2.82
C ASP A 369 4.07 -23.64 4.12
N ALA A 370 4.18 -22.89 5.22
CA ALA A 370 4.67 -23.43 6.50
C ALA A 370 3.54 -23.90 7.42
N LEU A 371 2.39 -23.22 7.36
CA LEU A 371 1.28 -23.44 8.29
C LEU A 371 0.19 -24.37 7.73
N GLY A 372 0.15 -24.56 6.40
CA GLY A 372 -0.86 -25.39 5.75
C GLY A 372 -2.29 -25.06 6.19
N PRO A 373 -3.11 -26.03 6.69
CA PRO A 373 -4.50 -25.79 7.08
C PRO A 373 -4.70 -24.75 8.19
N LEU A 374 -3.64 -24.46 9.00
CA LEU A 374 -3.70 -23.41 10.00
C LEU A 374 -3.74 -22.02 9.34
N SER A 375 -3.02 -21.84 8.22
CA SER A 375 -3.07 -20.60 7.44
C SER A 375 -4.48 -20.27 6.97
N GLU A 376 -5.21 -21.25 6.45
CA GLU A 376 -6.60 -21.08 6.01
C GLU A 376 -7.51 -20.61 7.17
N ARG A 377 -7.33 -21.18 8.36
CA ARG A 377 -8.06 -20.74 9.57
C ARG A 377 -7.68 -19.30 9.95
N MET A 378 -6.40 -18.95 9.90
CA MET A 378 -5.96 -17.57 10.19
C MET A 378 -6.58 -16.57 9.20
N ILE A 379 -6.64 -16.92 7.92
CA ILE A 379 -7.32 -16.10 6.89
C ILE A 379 -8.81 -15.98 7.22
N HIS A 380 -9.47 -17.09 7.50
CA HIS A 380 -10.89 -17.12 7.85
C HIS A 380 -11.22 -16.23 9.05
N PHE A 381 -10.39 -16.22 10.08
CA PHE A 381 -10.61 -15.38 11.27
C PHE A 381 -10.15 -13.93 11.10
N GLY A 382 -9.55 -13.55 9.97
CA GLY A 382 -9.06 -12.19 9.75
C GLY A 382 -7.89 -11.81 10.66
N VAL A 383 -7.03 -12.78 10.96
CA VAL A 383 -5.90 -12.62 11.90
C VAL A 383 -4.97 -11.48 11.47
N LEU A 384 -4.71 -11.35 10.17
CA LEU A 384 -3.90 -10.27 9.61
C LEU A 384 -4.52 -8.89 9.90
N GLY A 385 -5.83 -8.74 9.67
CA GLY A 385 -6.54 -7.49 9.99
C GLY A 385 -6.47 -7.15 11.48
N MET A 386 -6.64 -8.14 12.37
CA MET A 386 -6.45 -7.95 13.81
C MET A 386 -5.01 -7.53 14.14
N GLY A 387 -4.01 -8.19 13.56
CA GLY A 387 -2.59 -7.84 13.74
C GLY A 387 -2.30 -6.40 13.29
N ASN A 388 -2.84 -5.99 12.14
CA ASN A 388 -2.70 -4.62 11.66
C ASN A 388 -3.32 -3.59 12.61
N LEU A 389 -4.54 -3.84 13.12
CA LEU A 389 -5.19 -2.95 14.08
C LEU A 389 -4.42 -2.87 15.41
N LEU A 390 -3.82 -3.96 15.87
CA LEU A 390 -2.95 -3.94 17.04
C LEU A 390 -1.67 -3.13 16.79
N VAL A 391 -1.05 -3.25 15.61
CA VAL A 391 0.09 -2.39 15.23
C VAL A 391 -0.29 -0.91 15.21
N ILE A 392 -1.50 -0.59 14.73
CA ILE A 392 -2.02 0.79 14.71
C ILE A 392 -2.29 1.31 16.13
N ALA A 393 -2.70 0.45 17.05
CA ALA A 393 -3.02 0.82 18.44
C ALA A 393 -1.78 1.03 19.33
N LEU A 394 -0.63 0.48 18.94
CA LEU A 394 0.67 0.62 19.64
C LEU A 394 1.36 1.92 19.30
#